data_d2dfb59bd23ae899ab22fc0982778423
#
_entry.id   d2dfb59bd23ae899ab22fc0982778423
#
_cell.length_a   1.000
_cell.length_b   1.000
_cell.length_c   1.000
_cell.angle_alpha   90.00
_cell.angle_beta   90.00
_cell.angle_gamma   90.00
#
_symmetry.space_group_name_H-M   'P 1'
#
loop_
_entity.id
_entity.type
_entity.pdbx_description
1 polymer ?
#
loop_
_entity_poly.entity_id
_entity_poly.type
_entity_poly.pdbx_seq_one_letter_code
_entity_poly.pdbx_strand_id
1 'polypeptide(L)'
;MNFNEFQKECKRTANPNLTYSQAALNWALGISGEAGEYCELIKKSEFHGKMLNKDDAKRELGDILYYVAMAAYNLNIDLSDVAEENVRKLRARYPDGFVE
;
A
#
# COMPACT_ATOMS: atom_id res chain seq x y z
N MET A 1 11.41 0.33 -12.57
CA MET A 1 11.02 -0.68 -11.56
C MET A 1 9.56 -1.04 -11.75
N ASN A 2 9.24 -2.34 -11.81
CA ASN A 2 7.85 -2.81 -11.85
C ASN A 2 7.39 -3.24 -10.45
N PHE A 3 6.12 -3.62 -10.33
CA PHE A 3 5.55 -3.99 -9.03
C PHE A 3 6.24 -5.19 -8.38
N ASN A 4 6.61 -6.20 -9.17
CA ASN A 4 7.25 -7.39 -8.62
C ASN A 4 8.69 -7.10 -8.19
N GLU A 5 9.38 -6.24 -8.89
CA GLU A 5 10.70 -5.77 -8.46
C GLU A 5 10.62 -4.98 -7.16
N PHE A 6 9.60 -4.13 -7.03
CA PHE A 6 9.35 -3.39 -5.78
C PHE A 6 9.08 -4.35 -4.62
N GLN A 7 8.22 -5.36 -4.84
CA GLN A 7 7.90 -6.35 -3.81
C GLN A 7 9.15 -7.09 -3.34
N LYS A 8 10.04 -7.44 -4.27
CA LYS A 8 11.30 -8.10 -3.97
C LYS A 8 12.19 -7.19 -3.11
N GLU A 9 12.25 -5.90 -3.42
CA GLU A 9 13.01 -4.93 -2.63
C GLU A 9 12.44 -4.80 -1.21
N CYS A 10 11.11 -4.79 -1.07
CA CYS A 10 10.45 -4.73 0.23
C CYS A 10 10.83 -5.92 1.11
N LYS A 11 10.90 -7.11 0.53
CA LYS A 11 11.23 -8.34 1.24
C LYS A 11 12.59 -8.26 1.94
N ARG A 12 13.53 -7.51 1.39
CA ARG A 12 14.88 -7.40 1.96
C ARG A 12 14.91 -6.86 3.38
N THR A 13 13.93 -6.05 3.75
CA THR A 13 13.86 -5.38 5.06
C THR A 13 12.89 -6.03 6.02
N ALA A 14 12.19 -7.08 5.59
CA ALA A 14 11.22 -7.78 6.42
C ALA A 14 11.92 -8.72 7.40
N ASN A 15 11.37 -8.83 8.61
CA ASN A 15 11.85 -9.78 9.61
C ASN A 15 11.55 -11.22 9.14
N PRO A 16 12.56 -12.04 8.86
CA PRO A 16 12.36 -13.39 8.34
C PRO A 16 11.93 -14.41 9.41
N ASN A 17 11.94 -14.00 10.67
CA ASN A 17 11.72 -14.92 11.80
C ASN A 17 10.28 -14.95 12.31
N LEU A 18 9.38 -14.20 11.68
CA LEU A 18 7.96 -14.21 12.03
C LEU A 18 7.30 -15.49 11.52
N THR A 19 6.39 -16.05 12.32
CA THR A 19 5.53 -17.13 11.84
C THR A 19 4.59 -16.56 10.78
N TYR A 20 3.96 -17.44 10.01
CA TYR A 20 2.98 -17.03 8.99
C TYR A 20 1.89 -16.13 9.60
N SER A 21 1.33 -16.56 10.75
CA SER A 21 0.26 -15.82 11.42
C SER A 21 0.73 -14.46 11.95
N GLN A 22 1.93 -14.43 12.54
CA GLN A 22 2.52 -13.18 13.03
C GLN A 22 2.76 -12.21 11.89
N ALA A 23 3.29 -12.69 10.77
CA ALA A 23 3.54 -11.88 9.58
C ALA A 23 2.23 -11.34 9.02
N ALA A 24 1.20 -12.20 8.88
CA ALA A 24 -0.11 -11.78 8.37
C ALA A 24 -0.68 -10.63 9.18
N LEU A 25 -0.64 -10.73 10.51
CA LEU A 25 -1.13 -9.69 11.41
C LEU A 25 -0.28 -8.43 11.30
N ASN A 26 1.04 -8.59 11.27
CA ASN A 26 1.96 -7.44 11.17
C ASN A 26 1.72 -6.62 9.91
N TRP A 27 1.60 -7.29 8.76
CA TRP A 27 1.37 -6.59 7.50
C TRP A 27 -0.01 -5.94 7.45
N ALA A 28 -1.04 -6.62 7.97
CA ALA A 28 -2.40 -6.07 8.03
C ALA A 28 -2.46 -4.81 8.90
N LEU A 29 -1.89 -4.88 10.10
CA LEU A 29 -1.87 -3.72 11.01
C LEU A 29 -1.01 -2.58 10.45
N GLY A 30 0.07 -2.93 9.73
CA GLY A 30 0.91 -1.94 9.07
C GLY A 30 0.16 -1.14 8.02
N ILE A 31 -0.67 -1.78 7.20
CA ILE A 31 -1.50 -1.09 6.21
C ILE A 31 -2.39 -0.05 6.90
N SER A 32 -3.08 -0.47 7.95
CA SER A 32 -3.98 0.42 8.71
C SER A 32 -3.21 1.57 9.37
N GLY A 33 -2.09 1.26 10.01
CA GLY A 33 -1.28 2.26 10.70
C GLY A 33 -0.72 3.32 9.76
N GLU A 34 -0.17 2.90 8.63
CA GLU A 34 0.40 3.83 7.65
C GLU A 34 -0.68 4.62 6.92
N ALA A 35 -1.85 4.01 6.68
CA ALA A 35 -2.99 4.75 6.14
C ALA A 35 -3.40 5.87 7.11
N GLY A 36 -3.37 5.60 8.41
CA GLY A 36 -3.63 6.60 9.44
C GLY A 36 -2.61 7.74 9.43
N GLU A 37 -1.33 7.41 9.24
CA GLU A 37 -0.27 8.42 9.14
C GLU A 37 -0.49 9.35 7.94
N TYR A 38 -0.89 8.79 6.80
CA TYR A 38 -1.21 9.59 5.61
C TYR A 38 -2.43 10.47 5.88
N CYS A 39 -3.47 9.94 6.52
CA CYS A 39 -4.66 10.71 6.90
C CYS A 39 -4.28 11.89 7.79
N GLU A 40 -3.39 11.68 8.76
CA GLU A 40 -2.95 12.73 9.68
C GLU A 40 -2.20 13.85 8.94
N LEU A 41 -1.38 13.46 7.96
CA LEU A 41 -0.66 14.42 7.12
C LEU A 41 -1.63 15.33 6.35
N ILE A 42 -2.66 14.75 5.74
CA ILE A 42 -3.68 15.48 5.00
C ILE A 42 -4.51 16.36 5.93
N LYS A 43 -4.87 15.84 7.09
CA LYS A 43 -5.63 16.59 8.11
C LYS A 43 -4.88 17.84 8.55
N LYS A 44 -3.58 17.74 8.80
CA LYS A 44 -2.76 18.89 9.20
C LYS A 44 -2.70 19.93 8.09
N SER A 45 -2.61 19.50 6.85
CA SER A 45 -2.64 20.41 5.71
C SER A 45 -3.97 21.14 5.59
N GLU A 46 -5.08 20.42 5.72
CA GLU A 46 -6.41 20.98 5.53
C GLU A 46 -6.89 21.85 6.70
N PHE A 47 -6.66 21.41 7.95
CA PHE A 47 -7.26 22.04 9.12
C PHE A 47 -6.30 22.86 9.96
N HIS A 48 -4.99 22.69 9.80
CA HIS A 48 -4.00 23.38 10.61
C HIS A 48 -3.15 24.37 9.82
N GLY A 49 -3.56 24.68 8.58
CA GLY A 49 -2.91 25.69 7.77
C GLY A 49 -1.50 25.36 7.30
N LYS A 50 -1.07 24.11 7.43
CA LYS A 50 0.24 23.69 6.95
C LYS A 50 0.16 23.32 5.48
N MET A 51 1.09 23.86 4.69
CA MET A 51 1.20 23.45 3.28
C MET A 51 1.59 21.98 3.20
N LEU A 52 0.89 21.22 2.35
CA LEU A 52 1.22 19.81 2.13
C LEU A 52 2.59 19.70 1.48
N ASN A 53 3.48 18.94 2.12
CA ASN A 53 4.79 18.61 1.56
C ASN A 53 4.64 17.32 0.75
N LYS A 54 4.84 17.41 -0.56
CA LYS A 54 4.68 16.27 -1.46
C LYS A 54 5.67 15.15 -1.18
N ASP A 55 6.86 15.46 -0.70
CA ASP A 55 7.85 14.44 -0.34
C ASP A 55 7.40 13.64 0.89
N ASP A 56 6.80 14.31 1.88
CA ASP A 56 6.21 13.62 3.02
C ASP A 56 5.05 12.72 2.59
N ALA A 57 4.19 13.22 1.69
CA ALA A 57 3.07 12.45 1.16
C ALA A 57 3.58 11.21 0.40
N LYS A 58 4.63 11.38 -0.39
CA LYS A 58 5.25 10.28 -1.14
C LYS A 58 5.77 9.20 -0.19
N ARG A 59 6.43 9.61 0.90
CA ARG A 59 6.95 8.67 1.89
C ARG A 59 5.83 7.89 2.58
N GLU A 60 4.78 8.57 2.99
CA GLU A 60 3.64 7.90 3.65
C GLU A 60 2.90 6.95 2.71
N LEU A 61 2.71 7.36 1.46
CA LEU A 61 2.11 6.48 0.44
C LEU A 61 3.01 5.28 0.15
N GLY A 62 4.32 5.49 0.14
CA GLY A 62 5.29 4.42 0.00
C GLY A 62 5.23 3.42 1.14
N ASP A 63 5.04 3.90 2.37
CA ASP A 63 4.91 3.03 3.53
C ASP A 63 3.65 2.16 3.44
N ILE A 64 2.54 2.72 2.95
CA ILE A 64 1.32 1.95 2.70
C ILE A 64 1.60 0.87 1.66
N LEU A 65 2.24 1.25 0.56
CA LEU A 65 2.56 0.34 -0.53
C LEU A 65 3.48 -0.80 -0.07
N TYR A 66 4.45 -0.49 0.80
CA TYR A 66 5.32 -1.49 1.41
C TYR A 66 4.52 -2.59 2.10
N TYR A 67 3.58 -2.20 2.97
CA TYR A 67 2.79 -3.17 3.72
C TYR A 67 1.83 -3.96 2.83
N VAL A 68 1.29 -3.31 1.78
CA VAL A 68 0.49 -4.02 0.78
C VAL A 68 1.33 -5.07 0.06
N ALA A 69 2.55 -4.72 -0.36
CA ALA A 69 3.46 -5.64 -1.02
C ALA A 69 3.80 -6.84 -0.14
N MET A 70 4.05 -6.59 1.15
CA MET A 70 4.40 -7.65 2.10
C MET A 70 3.20 -8.51 2.47
N ALA A 71 2.00 -7.93 2.55
CA ALA A 71 0.78 -8.70 2.77
C ALA A 71 0.54 -9.69 1.61
N ALA A 72 0.71 -9.22 0.38
CA ALA A 72 0.61 -10.07 -0.81
C ALA A 72 1.68 -11.17 -0.80
N TYR A 73 2.92 -10.80 -0.50
CA TYR A 73 4.03 -11.75 -0.41
C TYR A 73 3.74 -12.87 0.58
N ASN A 74 3.22 -12.52 1.75
CA ASN A 74 2.91 -13.50 2.81
C ASN A 74 1.84 -14.50 2.36
N LEU A 75 0.96 -14.11 1.43
CA LEU A 75 -0.06 -14.97 0.84
C LEU A 75 0.43 -15.67 -0.44
N ASN A 76 1.70 -15.50 -0.77
CA ASN A 76 2.30 -16.03 -1.99
C ASN A 76 1.63 -15.47 -3.26
N ILE A 77 1.33 -14.19 -3.24
CA ILE A 77 0.71 -13.47 -4.36
C ILE A 77 1.70 -12.42 -4.86
N ASP A 78 1.91 -12.38 -6.17
CA ASP A 78 2.72 -11.34 -6.79
C ASP A 78 1.98 -10.00 -6.74
N LEU A 79 2.70 -8.93 -6.43
CA LEU A 79 2.09 -7.61 -6.33
C LEU A 79 1.48 -7.16 -7.66
N SER A 80 2.09 -7.54 -8.79
CA SER A 80 1.51 -7.23 -10.11
C SER A 80 0.14 -7.87 -10.30
N ASP A 81 -0.09 -9.06 -9.72
CA ASP A 81 -1.39 -9.73 -9.81
C ASP A 81 -2.45 -8.98 -9.02
N VAL A 82 -2.08 -8.40 -7.88
CA VAL A 82 -2.98 -7.55 -7.10
C VAL A 82 -3.43 -6.36 -7.94
N ALA A 83 -2.47 -5.70 -8.60
CA ALA A 83 -2.76 -4.54 -9.46
C ALA A 83 -3.63 -4.93 -10.66
N GLU A 84 -3.29 -6.03 -11.33
CA GLU A 84 -4.02 -6.52 -12.50
C GLU A 84 -5.46 -6.90 -12.14
N GLU A 85 -5.66 -7.59 -11.03
CA GLU A 85 -7.00 -7.95 -10.56
C GLU A 85 -7.83 -6.71 -10.27
N ASN A 86 -7.22 -5.69 -9.69
CA ASN A 86 -7.93 -4.44 -9.42
C ASN A 86 -8.35 -3.75 -10.71
N VAL A 87 -7.48 -3.70 -11.70
CA VAL A 87 -7.80 -3.12 -13.02
C VAL A 87 -8.92 -3.91 -13.69
N ARG A 88 -8.84 -5.25 -13.66
CA ARG A 88 -9.88 -6.11 -14.22
C ARG A 88 -11.25 -5.82 -13.59
N LYS A 89 -11.28 -5.73 -12.28
CA LYS A 89 -12.51 -5.44 -11.53
C LYS A 89 -13.08 -4.06 -11.89
N LEU A 90 -12.22 -3.06 -11.97
CA LEU A 90 -12.62 -1.69 -12.31
C LEU A 90 -13.17 -1.60 -13.74
N ARG A 91 -12.55 -2.31 -14.70
CA ARG A 91 -13.01 -2.33 -16.08
C ARG A 91 -14.35 -3.07 -16.22
N ALA A 92 -14.57 -4.12 -15.42
CA ALA A 92 -15.85 -4.83 -15.42
C ALA A 92 -16.97 -3.94 -14.85
N ARG A 93 -16.64 -3.18 -13.78
CA ARG A 93 -17.62 -2.30 -13.10
C ARG A 93 -17.88 -1.01 -13.88
N TYR A 94 -16.85 -0.48 -14.51
CA TYR A 94 -16.89 0.80 -15.23
C TYR A 94 -16.29 0.64 -16.63
N PRO A 95 -16.96 -0.12 -17.53
CA PRO A 95 -16.40 -0.42 -18.85
C PRO A 95 -16.13 0.83 -19.71
N ASP A 96 -16.89 1.90 -19.49
CA ASP A 96 -16.77 3.16 -20.21
C ASP A 96 -16.19 4.27 -19.33
N GLY A 97 -15.50 3.93 -18.25
CA GLY A 97 -14.98 4.88 -17.29
C GLY A 97 -16.07 5.39 -16.35
N PHE A 98 -15.79 6.53 -15.69
CA PHE A 98 -16.75 7.13 -14.78
C PHE A 98 -17.97 7.63 -15.54
N VAL A 99 -19.16 7.26 -15.07
CA VAL A 99 -20.45 7.70 -15.65
C VAL A 99 -21.31 8.21 -14.50
N GLU A 100 -21.82 9.45 -14.63
CA GLU A 100 -22.72 10.05 -13.65
C GLU A 100 -24.09 9.38 -13.63
#